data_3b91a819b9b3b016547c7491952740b6
#
_entry.id   3b91a819b9b3b016547c7491952740b6
#
_cell.length_a   1.000
_cell.length_b   1.000
_cell.length_c   1.000
_cell.angle_alpha   90.00
_cell.angle_beta   90.00
_cell.angle_gamma   90.00
#
_symmetry.space_group_name_H-M   'P 1'
#
loop_
_entity.id
_entity.type
_entity.pdbx_description
1 polymer ?
#
loop_
_entity_poly.entity_id
_entity_poly.type
_entity_poly.pdbx_seq_one_letter_code
_entity_poly.pdbx_strand_id
1 'polypeptide(L)'
;MGLLTYALQGNLGKFHRDLKVLSKKEGRSVFSLFTNFLYCFAKTGCGYSDYLNYKFYKRTKKELMEYVTIKHQEWFYEIASPSAYKTFFTVKPNFMKNFSQYVGREFFTEGTVEELEAFLERNPLIMIKPYDGLAGHGVAKMTREEAGSAQALYEKMQKEHLFIEGYVKQNAEINRLCSASVNTIRIMTFGYKGKSRILYAAMRIGNGVNHCDNFHQGGMGCSLDIETGKLYGIAIDKDLNEFEVHPSSGVKFDGFQLPYWEEAKKMVLDAALVNEHIHVVGWDVAFTDEGPILIEGNRRPGYDLVQVLSDCGRKDIMRSCLEDINAAEGTNYKL
;
A
#
# COMPACT_ATOMS: atom_id res chain seq x y z
N MET A 1 11.24 19.56 14.84
CA MET A 1 12.27 18.71 14.21
C MET A 1 12.98 19.54 13.14
N GLY A 2 14.32 19.63 13.15
CA GLY A 2 15.04 20.46 12.17
C GLY A 2 14.88 19.91 10.75
N LEU A 3 14.83 20.79 9.75
CA LEU A 3 14.70 20.44 8.32
C LEU A 3 15.68 19.34 7.86
N LEU A 4 16.91 19.37 8.36
CA LEU A 4 17.92 18.36 8.05
C LEU A 4 17.62 17.00 8.69
N THR A 5 17.09 16.97 9.92
CA THR A 5 16.69 15.74 10.61
C THR A 5 15.51 15.08 9.88
N TYR A 6 14.58 15.89 9.39
CA TYR A 6 13.50 15.41 8.52
C TYR A 6 14.02 14.83 7.20
N ALA A 7 14.90 15.55 6.51
CA ALA A 7 15.50 15.09 5.25
C ALA A 7 16.24 13.76 5.37
N LEU A 8 16.87 13.52 6.53
CA LEU A 8 17.65 12.32 6.82
C LEU A 8 16.83 11.22 7.53
N GLN A 9 15.54 11.46 7.78
CA GLN A 9 14.67 10.53 8.51
C GLN A 9 15.30 9.99 9.82
N GLY A 10 16.09 10.83 10.48
CA GLY A 10 16.73 10.52 11.75
C GLY A 10 17.91 9.53 11.72
N ASN A 11 18.32 8.98 10.56
CA ASN A 11 19.38 7.96 10.49
C ASN A 11 20.57 8.36 9.62
N LEU A 12 21.37 9.30 10.12
CA LEU A 12 22.62 9.77 9.46
C LEU A 12 23.62 8.63 9.16
N GLY A 13 23.73 7.67 10.07
CA GLY A 13 24.67 6.55 9.90
C GLY A 13 24.25 5.62 8.75
N LYS A 14 22.95 5.35 8.59
CA LYS A 14 22.42 4.60 7.47
C LYS A 14 22.64 5.37 6.15
N PHE A 15 22.26 6.63 6.11
CA PHE A 15 22.45 7.48 4.93
C PHE A 15 23.90 7.52 4.45
N HIS A 16 24.87 7.65 5.37
CA HIS A 16 26.28 7.64 5.01
C HIS A 16 26.74 6.28 4.44
N ARG A 17 26.27 5.16 5.01
CA ARG A 17 26.56 3.82 4.46
C ARG A 17 25.99 3.66 3.05
N ASP A 18 24.73 4.07 2.84
CA ASP A 18 24.05 3.98 1.55
C ASP A 18 24.76 4.83 0.49
N LEU A 19 25.21 6.05 0.85
CA LEU A 19 26.02 6.89 -0.05
C LEU A 19 27.36 6.26 -0.40
N LYS A 20 28.02 5.52 0.51
CA LYS A 20 29.25 4.80 0.20
C LYS A 20 29.02 3.66 -0.79
N VAL A 21 27.92 2.92 -0.63
CA VAL A 21 27.54 1.86 -1.58
C VAL A 21 27.24 2.48 -2.94
N LEU A 22 26.45 3.54 -2.97
CA LEU A 22 26.12 4.26 -4.19
C LEU A 22 27.36 4.86 -4.89
N SER A 23 28.29 5.41 -4.12
CA SER A 23 29.57 5.95 -4.61
C SER A 23 30.35 4.91 -5.41
N LYS A 24 30.44 3.68 -4.90
CA LYS A 24 31.10 2.57 -5.60
C LYS A 24 30.33 2.15 -6.86
N LYS A 25 29.00 2.08 -6.78
CA LYS A 25 28.14 1.67 -7.90
C LYS A 25 28.17 2.67 -9.06
N GLU A 26 28.16 3.97 -8.74
CA GLU A 26 28.04 5.04 -9.73
C GLU A 26 29.38 5.68 -10.12
N GLY A 27 30.51 5.28 -9.51
CA GLY A 27 31.83 5.88 -9.78
C GLY A 27 31.93 7.37 -9.39
N ARG A 28 31.08 7.85 -8.47
CA ARG A 28 31.03 9.23 -8.00
C ARG A 28 31.50 9.32 -6.56
N SER A 29 32.17 10.42 -6.18
CA SER A 29 32.59 10.59 -4.78
C SER A 29 31.39 10.78 -3.85
N VAL A 30 31.53 10.31 -2.61
CA VAL A 30 30.50 10.48 -1.55
C VAL A 30 30.15 11.97 -1.38
N PHE A 31 31.14 12.85 -1.44
CA PHE A 31 30.94 14.30 -1.35
C PHE A 31 30.08 14.83 -2.51
N SER A 32 30.35 14.42 -3.75
CA SER A 32 29.54 14.78 -4.92
C SER A 32 28.09 14.30 -4.80
N LEU A 33 27.86 13.09 -4.29
CA LEU A 33 26.51 12.56 -4.06
C LEU A 33 25.80 13.31 -2.95
N PHE A 34 26.51 13.66 -1.89
CA PHE A 34 25.94 14.42 -0.78
C PHE A 34 25.55 15.85 -1.19
N THR A 35 26.40 16.54 -1.93
CA THR A 35 26.05 17.91 -2.45
C THR A 35 24.89 17.85 -3.45
N ASN A 36 24.82 16.80 -4.27
CA ASN A 36 23.70 16.57 -5.17
C ASN A 36 22.41 16.26 -4.38
N PHE A 37 22.47 15.47 -3.31
CA PHE A 37 21.33 15.28 -2.41
C PHE A 37 20.83 16.60 -1.82
N LEU A 38 21.73 17.46 -1.31
CA LEU A 38 21.34 18.78 -0.79
C LEU A 38 20.66 19.65 -1.85
N TYR A 39 21.15 19.62 -3.09
CA TYR A 39 20.51 20.28 -4.22
C TYR A 39 19.09 19.73 -4.47
N CYS A 40 18.92 18.40 -4.53
CA CYS A 40 17.61 17.76 -4.73
C CYS A 40 16.64 18.09 -3.57
N PHE A 41 17.13 18.03 -2.33
CA PHE A 41 16.36 18.41 -1.15
C PHE A 41 15.87 19.86 -1.22
N ALA A 42 16.75 20.79 -1.54
CA ALA A 42 16.40 22.21 -1.66
C ALA A 42 15.35 22.47 -2.77
N LYS A 43 15.37 21.68 -3.84
CA LYS A 43 14.46 21.84 -4.99
C LYS A 43 13.11 21.15 -4.80
N THR A 44 13.08 19.96 -4.19
CA THR A 44 11.90 19.08 -4.18
C THR A 44 11.37 18.79 -2.77
N GLY A 45 12.14 19.10 -1.72
CA GLY A 45 11.81 18.67 -0.35
C GLY A 45 11.94 17.16 -0.14
N CYS A 46 12.72 16.46 -0.96
CA CYS A 46 12.87 15.01 -0.87
C CYS A 46 13.57 14.56 0.41
N GLY A 47 13.17 13.40 0.96
CA GLY A 47 13.97 12.69 1.95
C GLY A 47 15.13 11.93 1.29
N TYR A 48 16.02 11.35 2.13
CA TYR A 48 17.11 10.54 1.58
C TYR A 48 16.60 9.25 0.93
N SER A 49 15.49 8.70 1.42
CA SER A 49 14.84 7.54 0.79
C SER A 49 14.34 7.86 -0.61
N ASP A 50 13.69 9.01 -0.80
CA ASP A 50 13.29 9.48 -2.12
C ASP A 50 14.49 9.62 -3.06
N TYR A 51 15.58 10.22 -2.54
CA TYR A 51 16.81 10.42 -3.32
C TYR A 51 17.40 9.12 -3.85
N LEU A 52 17.39 8.07 -3.02
CA LEU A 52 17.90 6.75 -3.39
C LEU A 52 16.92 5.98 -4.29
N ASN A 53 15.67 5.86 -3.85
CA ASN A 53 14.65 5.04 -4.51
C ASN A 53 14.29 5.56 -5.90
N TYR A 54 14.23 6.88 -6.06
CA TYR A 54 13.91 7.51 -7.36
C TYR A 54 15.15 7.85 -8.18
N LYS A 55 16.34 7.43 -7.71
CA LYS A 55 17.61 7.63 -8.40
C LYS A 55 17.86 9.10 -8.75
N PHE A 56 17.53 10.05 -7.83
CA PHE A 56 17.61 11.48 -8.07
C PHE A 56 19.00 11.95 -8.50
N TYR A 57 20.05 11.21 -8.13
CA TYR A 57 21.42 11.44 -8.56
C TYR A 57 21.67 11.28 -10.08
N LYS A 58 20.69 10.71 -10.81
CA LYS A 58 20.73 10.53 -12.28
C LYS A 58 19.71 11.41 -13.01
N ARG A 59 18.78 12.08 -12.29
CA ARG A 59 17.68 12.80 -12.90
C ARG A 59 18.09 14.19 -13.35
N THR A 60 17.53 14.63 -14.47
CA THR A 60 17.57 16.02 -14.89
C THR A 60 16.70 16.90 -13.98
N LYS A 61 16.93 18.22 -14.02
CA LYS A 61 16.09 19.16 -13.25
C LYS A 61 14.61 19.06 -13.61
N LYS A 62 14.29 18.83 -14.89
CA LYS A 62 12.90 18.70 -15.36
C LYS A 62 12.25 17.43 -14.76
N GLU A 63 12.93 16.30 -14.82
CA GLU A 63 12.43 15.06 -14.25
C GLU A 63 12.24 15.16 -12.73
N LEU A 64 13.21 15.71 -12.00
CA LEU A 64 13.11 15.92 -10.54
C LEU A 64 11.83 16.64 -10.12
N MET A 65 11.40 17.64 -10.90
CA MET A 65 10.21 18.43 -10.58
C MET A 65 8.89 17.67 -10.77
N GLU A 66 8.91 16.52 -11.45
CA GLU A 66 7.72 15.67 -11.63
C GLU A 66 7.54 14.62 -10.53
N TYR A 67 8.55 14.41 -9.68
CA TYR A 67 8.43 13.46 -8.59
C TYR A 67 7.61 14.00 -7.42
N VAL A 68 6.72 13.14 -6.92
CA VAL A 68 5.98 13.37 -5.67
C VAL A 68 6.88 12.99 -4.50
N THR A 69 7.19 13.96 -3.65
CA THR A 69 7.91 13.73 -2.39
C THR A 69 6.95 13.82 -1.21
N ILE A 70 7.40 13.44 -0.01
CA ILE A 70 6.56 13.45 1.18
C ILE A 70 5.92 14.81 1.45
N LYS A 71 6.63 15.91 1.17
CA LYS A 71 6.09 17.28 1.30
C LYS A 71 4.86 17.52 0.40
N HIS A 72 4.89 17.00 -0.83
CA HIS A 72 3.75 17.10 -1.74
C HIS A 72 2.59 16.24 -1.26
N GLN A 73 2.88 15.03 -0.74
CA GLN A 73 1.87 14.13 -0.22
C GLN A 73 1.14 14.72 0.99
N GLU A 74 1.86 15.25 1.97
CA GLU A 74 1.26 15.86 3.17
C GLU A 74 0.31 16.99 2.80
N TRP A 75 0.75 17.91 1.94
CA TRP A 75 -0.07 19.03 1.49
C TRP A 75 -1.30 18.56 0.70
N PHE A 76 -1.12 17.66 -0.26
CA PHE A 76 -2.21 17.15 -1.10
C PHE A 76 -3.27 16.41 -0.29
N TYR A 77 -2.85 15.58 0.65
CA TYR A 77 -3.79 14.80 1.43
C TYR A 77 -4.55 15.59 2.49
N GLU A 78 -4.12 16.77 2.89
CA GLU A 78 -4.98 17.65 3.69
C GLU A 78 -6.15 18.20 2.88
N ILE A 79 -6.02 18.30 1.54
CA ILE A 79 -7.10 18.67 0.63
C ILE A 79 -7.96 17.43 0.27
N ALA A 80 -7.32 16.38 -0.22
CA ALA A 80 -8.00 15.22 -0.82
C ALA A 80 -8.43 14.15 0.19
N SER A 81 -7.89 14.12 1.41
CA SER A 81 -8.18 13.12 2.45
C SER A 81 -7.91 13.71 3.84
N PRO A 82 -8.71 14.69 4.30
CA PRO A 82 -8.45 15.45 5.51
C PRO A 82 -8.28 14.61 6.76
N SER A 83 -7.40 15.04 7.66
CA SER A 83 -7.08 14.33 8.91
C SER A 83 -8.27 14.18 9.86
N ALA A 84 -9.30 15.04 9.75
CA ALA A 84 -10.53 14.95 10.53
C ALA A 84 -11.27 13.61 10.36
N TYR A 85 -11.15 12.97 9.20
CA TYR A 85 -11.83 11.71 8.86
C TYR A 85 -10.92 10.46 8.99
N LYS A 86 -9.75 10.58 9.64
CA LYS A 86 -8.74 9.52 9.68
C LYS A 86 -9.25 8.19 10.25
N THR A 87 -10.11 8.21 11.26
CA THR A 87 -10.59 7.01 11.97
C THR A 87 -11.45 6.11 11.10
N PHE A 88 -11.99 6.63 9.99
CA PHE A 88 -12.76 5.84 9.03
C PHE A 88 -11.93 4.68 8.43
N PHE A 89 -10.64 4.89 8.25
CA PHE A 89 -9.71 3.89 7.69
C PHE A 89 -8.67 3.39 8.69
N THR A 90 -8.20 4.23 9.62
CA THR A 90 -7.07 3.86 10.50
C THR A 90 -7.48 2.92 11.63
N VAL A 91 -8.74 2.94 12.03
CA VAL A 91 -9.32 1.97 12.97
C VAL A 91 -9.90 0.82 12.15
N LYS A 92 -9.18 -0.32 12.13
CA LYS A 92 -9.55 -1.48 11.28
C LYS A 92 -10.97 -1.99 11.47
N PRO A 93 -11.54 -2.09 12.71
CA PRO A 93 -12.97 -2.41 12.89
C PRO A 93 -13.92 -1.46 12.14
N ASN A 94 -13.61 -0.15 12.09
CA ASN A 94 -14.44 0.79 11.33
C ASN A 94 -14.37 0.48 9.83
N PHE A 95 -13.17 0.19 9.32
CA PHE A 95 -13.01 -0.24 7.93
C PHE A 95 -13.85 -1.50 7.64
N MET A 96 -13.76 -2.52 8.47
CA MET A 96 -14.51 -3.77 8.29
C MET A 96 -16.02 -3.54 8.26
N LYS A 97 -16.53 -2.69 9.16
CA LYS A 97 -17.97 -2.34 9.23
C LYS A 97 -18.41 -1.51 8.02
N ASN A 98 -17.66 -0.46 7.67
CA ASN A 98 -18.00 0.47 6.58
C ASN A 98 -17.95 -0.18 5.19
N PHE A 99 -17.11 -1.19 5.02
CA PHE A 99 -16.89 -1.90 3.77
C PHE A 99 -17.31 -3.39 3.85
N SER A 100 -18.22 -3.75 4.78
CA SER A 100 -18.63 -5.14 5.04
C SER A 100 -19.07 -5.90 3.79
N GLN A 101 -19.71 -5.23 2.83
CA GLN A 101 -20.13 -5.80 1.55
C GLN A 101 -18.98 -6.15 0.60
N TYR A 102 -17.77 -5.65 0.86
CA TYR A 102 -16.59 -5.84 -0.01
C TYR A 102 -15.46 -6.65 0.64
N VAL A 103 -15.52 -6.90 1.97
CA VAL A 103 -14.42 -7.60 2.66
C VAL A 103 -14.46 -9.12 2.46
N GLY A 104 -15.57 -9.67 1.98
CA GLY A 104 -15.70 -11.07 1.54
C GLY A 104 -15.34 -12.14 2.59
N ARG A 105 -15.30 -11.77 3.87
CA ARG A 105 -15.02 -12.66 4.99
C ARG A 105 -15.71 -12.20 6.25
N GLU A 106 -16.02 -13.14 7.12
CA GLU A 106 -16.55 -12.83 8.45
C GLU A 106 -15.49 -12.14 9.31
N PHE A 107 -15.94 -11.30 10.22
CA PHE A 107 -15.08 -10.67 11.22
C PHE A 107 -15.84 -10.49 12.54
N PHE A 108 -15.10 -10.48 13.64
CA PHE A 108 -15.62 -10.26 14.98
C PHE A 108 -14.82 -9.14 15.66
N THR A 109 -15.50 -8.06 16.01
CA THR A 109 -14.90 -6.87 16.62
C THR A 109 -15.43 -6.61 18.02
N GLU A 110 -16.68 -6.95 18.26
CA GLU A 110 -17.40 -6.77 19.54
C GLU A 110 -18.59 -7.72 19.57
N GLY A 111 -19.07 -8.06 20.76
CA GLY A 111 -20.19 -8.97 20.95
C GLY A 111 -20.05 -9.74 22.26
N THR A 112 -20.67 -10.92 22.35
CA THR A 112 -20.58 -11.81 23.52
C THR A 112 -19.59 -12.94 23.30
N VAL A 113 -19.26 -13.68 24.37
CA VAL A 113 -18.37 -14.87 24.27
C VAL A 113 -19.04 -15.97 23.45
N GLU A 114 -20.36 -16.12 23.56
CA GLU A 114 -21.14 -17.09 22.80
C GLU A 114 -21.12 -16.77 21.30
N GLU A 115 -21.22 -15.51 20.93
CA GLU A 115 -21.10 -15.05 19.55
C GLU A 115 -19.69 -15.27 18.99
N LEU A 116 -18.65 -15.06 19.83
CA LEU A 116 -17.27 -15.38 19.47
C LEU A 116 -17.08 -16.88 19.26
N GLU A 117 -17.62 -17.74 20.15
CA GLU A 117 -17.54 -19.19 19.96
C GLU A 117 -18.20 -19.63 18.64
N ALA A 118 -19.40 -19.13 18.36
CA ALA A 118 -20.09 -19.41 17.11
C ALA A 118 -19.32 -18.90 15.87
N PHE A 119 -18.61 -17.76 15.99
CA PHE A 119 -17.71 -17.27 14.93
C PHE A 119 -16.52 -18.24 14.71
N LEU A 120 -15.90 -18.72 15.78
CA LEU A 120 -14.75 -19.62 15.73
C LEU A 120 -15.12 -21.00 15.16
N GLU A 121 -16.33 -21.49 15.41
CA GLU A 121 -16.84 -22.73 14.82
C GLU A 121 -16.97 -22.64 13.30
N ARG A 122 -17.41 -21.49 12.78
CA ARG A 122 -17.52 -21.26 11.33
C ARG A 122 -16.18 -20.94 10.67
N ASN A 123 -15.22 -20.42 11.43
CA ASN A 123 -13.92 -19.97 10.95
C ASN A 123 -12.79 -20.74 11.67
N PRO A 124 -12.45 -21.98 11.24
CA PRO A 124 -11.43 -22.81 11.90
C PRO A 124 -10.01 -22.23 11.76
N LEU A 125 -9.82 -21.25 10.89
CA LEU A 125 -8.58 -20.54 10.68
C LEU A 125 -8.86 -19.05 10.64
N ILE A 126 -8.22 -18.29 11.51
CA ILE A 126 -8.46 -16.86 11.70
C ILE A 126 -7.18 -16.05 11.64
N MET A 127 -7.34 -14.75 11.41
CA MET A 127 -6.31 -13.75 11.62
C MET A 127 -6.69 -12.87 12.80
N ILE A 128 -5.79 -12.73 13.78
CA ILE A 128 -5.93 -11.80 14.90
C ILE A 128 -5.10 -10.54 14.61
N LYS A 129 -5.70 -9.37 14.83
CA LYS A 129 -5.11 -8.09 14.44
C LYS A 129 -5.39 -7.02 15.50
N PRO A 130 -4.43 -6.10 15.78
CA PRO A 130 -4.72 -4.92 16.58
C PRO A 130 -5.63 -3.94 15.82
N TYR A 131 -6.43 -3.17 16.55
CA TYR A 131 -7.33 -2.15 15.98
C TYR A 131 -6.58 -1.10 15.15
N ASP A 132 -5.40 -0.69 15.61
CA ASP A 132 -4.59 0.40 15.06
C ASP A 132 -3.13 -0.03 14.81
N GLY A 133 -2.91 -1.07 14.05
CA GLY A 133 -1.56 -1.51 13.65
C GLY A 133 -1.20 -1.04 12.24
N LEU A 134 0.07 -0.73 12.01
CA LEU A 134 0.62 -0.42 10.69
C LEU A 134 1.55 -1.55 10.22
N ALA A 135 1.63 -1.72 8.89
CA ALA A 135 2.59 -2.62 8.25
C ALA A 135 2.56 -4.08 8.77
N GLY A 136 1.40 -4.60 9.16
CA GLY A 136 1.26 -6.00 9.62
C GLY A 136 1.83 -6.30 11.01
N HIS A 137 2.27 -5.29 11.78
CA HIS A 137 2.72 -5.51 13.16
C HIS A 137 1.58 -6.00 14.04
N GLY A 138 1.83 -7.07 14.82
CA GLY A 138 0.85 -7.64 15.73
C GLY A 138 -0.23 -8.50 15.03
N VAL A 139 -0.09 -8.76 13.73
CA VAL A 139 -0.96 -9.67 13.00
C VAL A 139 -0.46 -11.11 13.16
N ALA A 140 -1.34 -12.00 13.58
CA ALA A 140 -1.03 -13.42 13.73
C ALA A 140 -2.13 -14.29 13.09
N LYS A 141 -1.70 -15.39 12.50
CA LYS A 141 -2.55 -16.47 12.02
C LYS A 141 -2.74 -17.46 13.17
N MET A 142 -3.95 -17.96 13.36
CA MET A 142 -4.29 -18.84 14.48
C MET A 142 -5.35 -19.85 14.04
N THR A 143 -5.14 -21.11 14.37
CA THR A 143 -6.19 -22.15 14.21
C THR A 143 -7.21 -22.09 15.35
N ARG A 144 -8.37 -22.73 15.17
CA ARG A 144 -9.37 -22.86 16.25
C ARG A 144 -8.79 -23.49 17.51
N GLU A 145 -7.90 -24.48 17.35
CA GLU A 145 -7.25 -25.16 18.47
C GLU A 145 -6.29 -24.24 19.23
N GLU A 146 -5.48 -23.48 18.51
CA GLU A 146 -4.53 -22.50 19.07
C GLU A 146 -5.25 -21.33 19.76
N ALA A 147 -6.47 -21.01 19.33
CA ALA A 147 -7.30 -19.97 19.95
C ALA A 147 -7.74 -20.33 21.38
N GLY A 148 -7.74 -21.60 21.74
CA GLY A 148 -8.15 -22.07 23.05
C GLY A 148 -9.64 -21.86 23.34
N SER A 149 -9.99 -21.46 24.57
CA SER A 149 -11.38 -21.14 24.89
C SER A 149 -11.78 -19.77 24.38
N ALA A 150 -13.04 -19.63 23.92
CA ALA A 150 -13.57 -18.32 23.50
C ALA A 150 -13.49 -17.27 24.60
N GLN A 151 -13.70 -17.67 25.87
CA GLN A 151 -13.59 -16.79 27.01
C GLN A 151 -12.17 -16.17 27.12
N ALA A 152 -11.13 -17.00 27.06
CA ALA A 152 -9.75 -16.53 27.17
C ALA A 152 -9.34 -15.64 25.98
N LEU A 153 -9.75 -16.01 24.76
CA LEU A 153 -9.52 -15.20 23.56
C LEU A 153 -10.26 -13.85 23.65
N TYR A 154 -11.51 -13.86 24.10
CA TYR A 154 -12.30 -12.65 24.30
C TYR A 154 -11.65 -11.67 25.27
N GLU A 155 -11.22 -12.17 26.45
CA GLU A 155 -10.50 -11.36 27.45
C GLU A 155 -9.20 -10.77 26.88
N LYS A 156 -8.45 -11.55 26.10
CA LYS A 156 -7.24 -11.08 25.41
C LYS A 156 -7.58 -9.99 24.38
N MET A 157 -8.63 -10.18 23.58
CA MET A 157 -9.05 -9.20 22.57
C MET A 157 -9.42 -7.86 23.24
N GLN A 158 -10.17 -7.90 24.33
CA GLN A 158 -10.54 -6.68 25.07
C GLN A 158 -9.31 -5.97 25.68
N LYS A 159 -8.42 -6.74 26.31
CA LYS A 159 -7.22 -6.22 26.98
C LYS A 159 -6.23 -5.58 26.00
N GLU A 160 -6.04 -6.19 24.83
CA GLU A 160 -5.01 -5.82 23.84
C GLU A 160 -5.58 -5.02 22.66
N HIS A 161 -6.89 -4.67 22.69
CA HIS A 161 -7.58 -3.99 21.60
C HIS A 161 -7.41 -4.71 20.25
N LEU A 162 -7.76 -5.99 20.22
CA LEU A 162 -7.66 -6.86 19.05
C LEU A 162 -9.04 -7.15 18.46
N PHE A 163 -9.07 -7.43 17.17
CA PHE A 163 -10.21 -8.04 16.49
C PHE A 163 -9.74 -9.26 15.71
N ILE A 164 -10.68 -10.09 15.29
CA ILE A 164 -10.40 -11.25 14.47
C ILE A 164 -11.20 -11.23 13.18
N GLU A 165 -10.66 -11.86 12.17
CA GLU A 165 -11.31 -12.08 10.88
C GLU A 165 -11.02 -13.48 10.36
N GLY A 166 -11.91 -14.03 9.53
CA GLY A 166 -11.68 -15.28 8.83
C GLY A 166 -10.44 -15.19 7.92
N TYR A 167 -9.74 -16.29 7.80
CA TYR A 167 -8.55 -16.36 6.94
C TYR A 167 -8.94 -16.27 5.47
N VAL A 168 -8.24 -15.43 4.72
CA VAL A 168 -8.43 -15.28 3.27
C VAL A 168 -7.74 -16.42 2.53
N LYS A 169 -8.53 -17.27 1.87
CA LYS A 169 -8.03 -18.28 0.95
C LYS A 169 -7.80 -17.64 -0.42
N GLN A 170 -6.53 -17.47 -0.78
CA GLN A 170 -6.13 -16.86 -2.05
C GLN A 170 -6.50 -17.75 -3.23
N ASN A 171 -6.95 -17.14 -4.32
CA ASN A 171 -7.28 -17.78 -5.59
C ASN A 171 -6.11 -18.63 -6.14
N ALA A 172 -6.44 -19.76 -6.78
CA ALA A 172 -5.46 -20.71 -7.28
C ALA A 172 -4.48 -20.12 -8.31
N GLU A 173 -4.96 -19.24 -9.21
CA GLU A 173 -4.06 -18.59 -10.21
C GLU A 173 -3.08 -17.63 -9.53
N ILE A 174 -3.52 -16.86 -8.53
CA ILE A 174 -2.61 -15.98 -7.76
C ILE A 174 -1.61 -16.81 -6.95
N ASN A 175 -2.02 -17.97 -6.42
CA ASN A 175 -1.10 -18.90 -5.72
C ASN A 175 0.04 -19.41 -6.60
N ARG A 176 -0.12 -19.43 -7.92
CA ARG A 176 0.96 -19.77 -8.86
C ARG A 176 2.12 -18.79 -8.79
N LEU A 177 1.86 -17.51 -8.56
CA LEU A 177 2.92 -16.52 -8.35
C LEU A 177 3.59 -16.74 -7.00
N CYS A 178 2.83 -16.68 -5.90
CA CYS A 178 3.35 -16.89 -4.56
C CYS A 178 2.23 -17.39 -3.64
N SER A 179 2.39 -18.61 -3.10
CA SER A 179 1.45 -19.22 -2.16
C SER A 179 1.81 -18.98 -0.69
N ALA A 180 2.99 -18.42 -0.41
CA ALA A 180 3.48 -18.19 0.96
C ALA A 180 2.76 -17.02 1.67
N SER A 181 2.15 -16.12 0.91
CA SER A 181 1.41 -14.96 1.42
C SER A 181 0.16 -14.69 0.58
N VAL A 182 -0.78 -13.95 1.15
CA VAL A 182 -1.83 -13.32 0.35
C VAL A 182 -1.20 -12.17 -0.42
N ASN A 183 -1.24 -12.25 -1.76
CA ASN A 183 -0.70 -11.21 -2.64
C ASN A 183 -1.83 -10.25 -2.99
N THR A 184 -1.57 -8.96 -2.90
CA THR A 184 -2.59 -7.93 -3.07
C THR A 184 -2.31 -7.02 -4.26
N ILE A 185 -3.37 -6.48 -4.84
CA ILE A 185 -3.24 -5.39 -5.79
C ILE A 185 -3.46 -4.09 -5.04
N ARG A 186 -2.46 -3.21 -5.06
CA ARG A 186 -2.61 -1.83 -4.64
C ARG A 186 -3.29 -1.06 -5.77
N ILE A 187 -4.56 -0.67 -5.57
CA ILE A 187 -5.31 0.17 -6.50
C ILE A 187 -5.54 1.53 -5.85
N MET A 188 -5.07 2.60 -6.48
CA MET A 188 -5.34 3.95 -6.02
C MET A 188 -6.52 4.52 -6.80
N THR A 189 -7.52 5.03 -6.10
CA THR A 189 -8.72 5.64 -6.69
C THR A 189 -8.85 7.10 -6.28
N PHE A 190 -9.57 7.86 -7.11
CA PHE A 190 -10.09 9.17 -6.79
C PHE A 190 -11.61 9.12 -6.90
N GLY A 191 -12.31 9.40 -5.79
CA GLY A 191 -13.77 9.51 -5.70
C GLY A 191 -14.17 10.93 -5.33
N TYR A 192 -14.98 11.60 -6.18
CA TYR A 192 -15.34 12.99 -5.96
C TYR A 192 -16.70 13.31 -6.57
N LYS A 193 -17.62 13.90 -5.79
CA LYS A 193 -18.97 14.30 -6.23
C LYS A 193 -19.72 13.22 -7.02
N GLY A 194 -19.72 12.00 -6.49
CA GLY A 194 -20.42 10.85 -7.06
C GLY A 194 -19.77 10.22 -8.30
N LYS A 195 -18.56 10.62 -8.65
CA LYS A 195 -17.77 10.02 -9.73
C LYS A 195 -16.49 9.43 -9.16
N SER A 196 -16.05 8.31 -9.70
CA SER A 196 -14.79 7.67 -9.30
C SER A 196 -13.99 7.23 -10.51
N ARG A 197 -12.65 7.20 -10.36
CA ARG A 197 -11.72 6.67 -11.34
C ARG A 197 -10.52 6.02 -10.67
N ILE A 198 -9.92 5.06 -11.36
CA ILE A 198 -8.64 4.49 -10.96
C ILE A 198 -7.53 5.43 -11.41
N LEU A 199 -6.60 5.74 -10.51
CA LEU A 199 -5.43 6.58 -10.78
C LEU A 199 -4.21 5.73 -11.13
N TYR A 200 -4.13 4.52 -10.54
CA TYR A 200 -2.96 3.66 -10.64
C TYR A 200 -3.27 2.29 -10.03
N ALA A 201 -2.62 1.25 -10.56
CA ALA A 201 -2.65 -0.09 -9.98
C ALA A 201 -1.28 -0.77 -10.08
N ALA A 202 -0.92 -1.56 -9.08
CA ALA A 202 0.25 -2.44 -9.11
C ALA A 202 0.02 -3.66 -8.22
N MET A 203 0.59 -4.77 -8.60
CA MET A 203 0.59 -5.98 -7.78
C MET A 203 1.70 -5.91 -6.74
N ARG A 204 1.38 -6.28 -5.50
CA ARG A 204 2.31 -6.56 -4.42
C ARG A 204 2.40 -8.08 -4.25
N ILE A 205 3.61 -8.59 -4.23
CA ILE A 205 3.87 -10.03 -4.31
C ILE A 205 4.85 -10.40 -3.21
N GLY A 206 4.56 -11.45 -2.44
CA GLY A 206 5.51 -11.98 -1.48
C GLY A 206 6.76 -12.52 -2.16
N ASN A 207 7.85 -12.64 -1.41
CA ASN A 207 9.10 -13.17 -1.92
C ASN A 207 9.23 -14.71 -1.84
N GLY A 208 8.18 -15.38 -1.38
CA GLY A 208 8.17 -16.85 -1.19
C GLY A 208 8.80 -17.33 0.12
N VAL A 209 9.38 -16.44 0.92
CA VAL A 209 10.01 -16.76 2.22
C VAL A 209 9.18 -16.19 3.36
N ASN A 210 8.71 -14.95 3.23
CA ASN A 210 7.93 -14.26 4.24
C ASN A 210 6.43 -14.45 4.01
N HIS A 211 5.64 -14.42 5.09
CA HIS A 211 4.16 -14.50 5.01
C HIS A 211 3.50 -13.16 4.67
N CYS A 212 4.25 -12.20 4.13
CA CYS A 212 3.78 -10.84 3.82
C CYS A 212 4.19 -10.42 2.40
N ASP A 213 3.26 -9.78 1.70
CA ASP A 213 3.48 -9.18 0.37
C ASP A 213 3.97 -7.73 0.42
N ASN A 214 4.11 -7.17 1.64
CA ASN A 214 4.44 -5.77 1.81
C ASN A 214 5.82 -5.44 1.21
N PHE A 215 5.84 -4.51 0.24
CA PHE A 215 7.03 -4.05 -0.46
C PHE A 215 8.18 -3.66 0.48
N HIS A 216 7.88 -2.95 1.57
CA HIS A 216 8.90 -2.53 2.55
C HIS A 216 9.40 -3.66 3.47
N GLN A 217 8.68 -4.79 3.51
CA GLN A 217 9.04 -5.97 4.32
C GLN A 217 9.67 -7.10 3.49
N GLY A 218 10.14 -6.79 2.30
CA GLY A 218 10.83 -7.72 1.40
C GLY A 218 9.95 -8.34 0.33
N GLY A 219 8.69 -7.88 0.18
CA GLY A 219 7.89 -8.19 -0.99
C GLY A 219 8.39 -7.45 -2.24
N MET A 220 7.79 -7.79 -3.36
CA MET A 220 8.06 -7.18 -4.67
C MET A 220 6.83 -6.43 -5.18
N GLY A 221 7.06 -5.44 -6.04
CA GLY A 221 6.02 -4.77 -6.81
C GLY A 221 6.15 -5.07 -8.29
N CYS A 222 5.03 -5.23 -8.99
CA CYS A 222 4.98 -5.34 -10.45
C CYS A 222 3.88 -4.43 -11.00
N SER A 223 4.16 -3.76 -12.10
CA SER A 223 3.20 -2.87 -12.77
C SER A 223 2.01 -3.65 -13.33
N LEU A 224 0.84 -3.03 -13.29
CA LEU A 224 -0.42 -3.59 -13.77
C LEU A 224 -1.05 -2.65 -14.79
N ASP A 225 -1.41 -3.18 -15.95
CA ASP A 225 -2.22 -2.49 -16.95
C ASP A 225 -3.68 -2.44 -16.45
N ILE A 226 -4.17 -1.23 -16.20
CA ILE A 226 -5.51 -0.98 -15.64
C ILE A 226 -6.61 -1.43 -16.61
N GLU A 227 -6.38 -1.33 -17.93
CA GLU A 227 -7.39 -1.70 -18.93
C GLU A 227 -7.55 -3.21 -19.03
N THR A 228 -6.46 -3.94 -19.01
CA THR A 228 -6.46 -5.38 -19.30
C THR A 228 -6.37 -6.27 -18.05
N GLY A 229 -5.90 -5.74 -16.93
CA GLY A 229 -5.60 -6.53 -15.72
C GLY A 229 -4.39 -7.45 -15.89
N LYS A 230 -3.48 -7.13 -16.81
CA LYS A 230 -2.24 -7.89 -17.02
C LYS A 230 -1.08 -7.21 -16.32
N LEU A 231 -0.25 -8.00 -15.67
CA LEU A 231 1.06 -7.52 -15.23
C LEU A 231 1.94 -7.27 -16.45
N TYR A 232 2.77 -6.24 -16.40
CA TYR A 232 3.73 -5.94 -17.46
C TYR A 232 5.09 -5.55 -16.92
N GLY A 233 6.13 -5.87 -17.71
CA GLY A 233 7.51 -5.60 -17.38
C GLY A 233 8.06 -6.56 -16.32
N ILE A 234 8.83 -6.02 -15.39
CA ILE A 234 9.55 -6.76 -14.34
C ILE A 234 9.00 -6.42 -12.97
N ALA A 235 9.19 -7.31 -12.01
CA ALA A 235 8.97 -6.99 -10.59
C ALA A 235 10.23 -6.36 -10.00
N ILE A 236 10.05 -5.46 -9.03
CA ILE A 236 11.13 -4.76 -8.34
C ILE A 236 10.90 -4.89 -6.83
N ASP A 237 11.96 -5.17 -6.06
CA ASP A 237 11.91 -5.15 -4.60
C ASP A 237 12.35 -3.78 -4.03
N LYS A 238 12.28 -3.63 -2.70
CA LYS A 238 12.66 -2.40 -1.98
C LYS A 238 14.14 -2.00 -2.13
N ASP A 239 15.00 -2.95 -2.50
CA ASP A 239 16.44 -2.74 -2.70
C ASP A 239 16.76 -2.48 -4.18
N LEU A 240 15.71 -2.31 -5.01
CA LEU A 240 15.75 -2.09 -6.45
C LEU A 240 16.36 -3.25 -7.24
N ASN A 241 16.26 -4.46 -6.72
CA ASN A 241 16.56 -5.66 -7.50
C ASN A 241 15.42 -5.95 -8.46
N GLU A 242 15.76 -6.36 -9.67
CA GLU A 242 14.84 -6.57 -10.78
C GLU A 242 14.65 -8.07 -11.03
N PHE A 243 13.41 -8.49 -11.26
CA PHE A 243 13.02 -9.88 -11.45
C PHE A 243 12.09 -10.03 -12.65
N GLU A 244 12.47 -10.80 -13.66
CA GLU A 244 11.59 -11.17 -14.77
C GLU A 244 10.61 -12.28 -14.38
N VAL A 245 11.05 -13.16 -13.48
CA VAL A 245 10.29 -14.30 -12.96
C VAL A 245 10.32 -14.28 -11.44
N HIS A 246 9.28 -14.81 -10.82
CA HIS A 246 9.24 -14.92 -9.37
C HIS A 246 10.32 -15.87 -8.85
N PRO A 247 11.17 -15.49 -7.88
CA PRO A 247 12.35 -16.22 -7.50
C PRO A 247 12.10 -17.63 -6.94
N SER A 248 10.93 -17.87 -6.30
CA SER A 248 10.60 -19.19 -5.75
C SER A 248 9.68 -20.02 -6.64
N SER A 249 8.77 -19.42 -7.41
CA SER A 249 7.84 -20.18 -8.27
C SER A 249 8.30 -20.30 -9.73
N GLY A 250 9.19 -19.42 -10.19
CA GLY A 250 9.61 -19.37 -11.60
C GLY A 250 8.55 -18.80 -12.56
N VAL A 251 7.41 -18.33 -12.04
CA VAL A 251 6.34 -17.76 -12.87
C VAL A 251 6.77 -16.41 -13.39
N LYS A 252 6.60 -16.19 -14.72
CA LYS A 252 6.89 -14.92 -15.38
C LYS A 252 5.84 -13.87 -14.99
N PHE A 253 6.30 -12.66 -14.68
CA PHE A 253 5.41 -11.55 -14.34
C PHE A 253 4.75 -10.95 -15.58
N ASP A 254 5.55 -10.65 -16.60
CA ASP A 254 5.06 -10.02 -17.81
C ASP A 254 4.04 -10.89 -18.54
N GLY A 255 2.84 -10.34 -18.74
CA GLY A 255 1.70 -11.03 -19.35
C GLY A 255 0.86 -11.88 -18.39
N PHE A 256 1.18 -11.93 -17.09
CA PHE A 256 0.36 -12.64 -16.12
C PHE A 256 -1.00 -11.96 -15.98
N GLN A 257 -2.08 -12.69 -16.25
CA GLN A 257 -3.45 -12.20 -16.21
C GLN A 257 -4.05 -12.36 -14.81
N LEU A 258 -4.55 -11.28 -14.22
CA LEU A 258 -5.32 -11.34 -12.98
C LEU A 258 -6.72 -11.92 -13.23
N PRO A 259 -7.21 -12.82 -12.36
CA PRO A 259 -8.61 -13.24 -12.39
C PRO A 259 -9.51 -12.09 -11.93
N TYR A 260 -10.78 -12.08 -12.32
CA TYR A 260 -11.82 -11.17 -11.82
C TYR A 260 -11.43 -9.67 -11.85
N TRP A 261 -10.64 -9.24 -12.84
CA TRP A 261 -10.13 -7.87 -12.88
C TRP A 261 -11.24 -6.81 -13.04
N GLU A 262 -12.25 -7.10 -13.87
CA GLU A 262 -13.37 -6.16 -14.07
C GLU A 262 -14.21 -5.99 -12.81
N GLU A 263 -14.42 -7.09 -12.06
CA GLU A 263 -15.11 -7.07 -10.78
C GLU A 263 -14.30 -6.30 -9.74
N ALA A 264 -12.97 -6.45 -9.72
CA ALA A 264 -12.10 -5.70 -8.83
C ALA A 264 -12.14 -4.18 -9.13
N LYS A 265 -12.10 -3.79 -10.41
CA LYS A 265 -12.27 -2.39 -10.82
C LYS A 265 -13.61 -1.83 -10.32
N LYS A 266 -14.70 -2.54 -10.60
CA LYS A 266 -16.02 -2.11 -10.15
C LYS A 266 -16.09 -1.95 -8.64
N MET A 267 -15.62 -2.93 -7.88
CA MET A 267 -15.62 -2.93 -6.41
C MET A 267 -14.89 -1.70 -5.84
N VAL A 268 -13.68 -1.38 -6.31
CA VAL A 268 -12.91 -0.25 -5.77
C VAL A 268 -13.48 1.10 -6.20
N LEU A 269 -14.10 1.18 -7.38
CA LEU A 269 -14.77 2.39 -7.84
C LEU A 269 -16.02 2.68 -7.01
N ASP A 270 -16.82 1.66 -6.69
CA ASP A 270 -17.97 1.78 -5.79
C ASP A 270 -17.51 2.12 -4.35
N ALA A 271 -16.48 1.44 -3.85
CA ALA A 271 -15.93 1.67 -2.53
C ALA A 271 -15.36 3.09 -2.35
N ALA A 272 -14.80 3.68 -3.42
CA ALA A 272 -14.25 5.04 -3.39
C ALA A 272 -15.31 6.13 -3.14
N LEU A 273 -16.59 5.81 -3.30
CA LEU A 273 -17.71 6.72 -3.11
C LEU A 273 -18.42 6.56 -1.75
N VAL A 274 -18.01 5.60 -0.92
CA VAL A 274 -18.62 5.33 0.38
C VAL A 274 -18.42 6.48 1.37
N ASN A 275 -17.32 7.22 1.27
CA ASN A 275 -17.04 8.38 2.10
C ASN A 275 -16.80 9.62 1.23
N GLU A 276 -17.69 10.60 1.34
CA GLU A 276 -17.68 11.83 0.54
C GLU A 276 -16.55 12.83 0.89
N HIS A 277 -15.82 12.59 2.00
CA HIS A 277 -14.76 13.49 2.47
C HIS A 277 -13.37 12.95 2.22
N ILE A 278 -13.26 11.68 1.80
CA ILE A 278 -11.95 11.03 1.54
C ILE A 278 -11.89 10.68 0.06
N HIS A 279 -11.26 11.55 -0.71
CA HIS A 279 -11.29 11.48 -2.17
C HIS A 279 -10.24 10.55 -2.76
N VAL A 280 -9.09 10.39 -2.10
CA VAL A 280 -8.01 9.51 -2.58
C VAL A 280 -7.81 8.37 -1.60
N VAL A 281 -7.96 7.15 -2.10
CA VAL A 281 -7.77 5.92 -1.31
C VAL A 281 -6.90 4.93 -2.10
N GLY A 282 -5.96 4.31 -1.40
CA GLY A 282 -5.23 3.14 -1.89
C GLY A 282 -5.82 1.88 -1.29
N TRP A 283 -6.44 1.06 -2.12
CA TRP A 283 -7.06 -0.21 -1.75
C TRP A 283 -6.07 -1.35 -1.87
N ASP A 284 -6.05 -2.24 -0.90
CA ASP A 284 -5.37 -3.52 -0.99
C ASP A 284 -6.43 -4.58 -1.31
N VAL A 285 -6.43 -5.06 -2.53
CA VAL A 285 -7.40 -6.03 -3.07
C VAL A 285 -6.74 -7.39 -3.17
N ALA A 286 -7.34 -8.40 -2.54
CA ALA A 286 -6.98 -9.80 -2.74
C ALA A 286 -8.01 -10.50 -3.63
N PHE A 287 -7.60 -11.61 -4.24
CA PHE A 287 -8.47 -12.44 -5.06
C PHE A 287 -8.69 -13.80 -4.38
N THR A 288 -9.95 -14.15 -4.20
CA THR A 288 -10.40 -15.49 -3.76
C THR A 288 -10.96 -16.27 -4.95
N ASP A 289 -11.37 -17.53 -4.73
CA ASP A 289 -12.05 -18.31 -5.78
C ASP A 289 -13.47 -17.78 -6.06
N GLU A 290 -14.06 -17.01 -5.13
CA GLU A 290 -15.36 -16.35 -5.27
C GLU A 290 -15.29 -14.94 -5.85
N GLY A 291 -14.09 -14.38 -6.03
CA GLY A 291 -13.89 -13.04 -6.60
C GLY A 291 -12.95 -12.14 -5.76
N PRO A 292 -12.88 -10.85 -6.11
CA PRO A 292 -12.04 -9.89 -5.42
C PRO A 292 -12.65 -9.47 -4.08
N ILE A 293 -11.78 -9.22 -3.09
CA ILE A 293 -12.16 -8.71 -1.77
C ILE A 293 -11.24 -7.59 -1.33
N LEU A 294 -11.74 -6.67 -0.50
CA LEU A 294 -10.91 -5.66 0.15
C LEU A 294 -10.22 -6.24 1.39
N ILE A 295 -8.91 -6.11 1.45
CA ILE A 295 -8.12 -6.41 2.65
C ILE A 295 -8.05 -5.20 3.57
N GLU A 296 -7.69 -4.05 3.00
CA GLU A 296 -7.64 -2.76 3.71
C GLU A 296 -7.75 -1.59 2.74
N GLY A 297 -8.02 -0.39 3.30
CA GLY A 297 -7.98 0.87 2.59
C GLY A 297 -7.03 1.87 3.28
N ASN A 298 -6.21 2.54 2.49
CA ASN A 298 -5.25 3.53 2.95
C ASN A 298 -5.66 4.92 2.44
N ARG A 299 -6.10 5.81 3.34
CA ARG A 299 -6.52 7.18 2.99
C ARG A 299 -5.38 8.09 2.52
N ARG A 300 -4.13 7.71 2.73
CA ARG A 300 -2.92 8.42 2.30
C ARG A 300 -1.95 7.44 1.66
N PRO A 301 -2.30 6.87 0.51
CA PRO A 301 -1.44 5.91 -0.17
C PRO A 301 -0.12 6.56 -0.59
N GLY A 302 1.00 5.85 -0.36
CA GLY A 302 2.33 6.30 -0.82
C GLY A 302 2.43 6.33 -2.34
N TYR A 303 3.27 7.21 -2.86
CA TYR A 303 3.61 7.29 -4.29
C TYR A 303 4.89 6.53 -4.63
N ASP A 304 5.54 5.94 -3.63
CA ASP A 304 6.81 5.23 -3.80
C ASP A 304 6.69 4.05 -4.76
N LEU A 305 5.71 3.19 -4.57
CA LEU A 305 5.52 2.02 -5.43
C LEU A 305 5.31 2.42 -6.90
N VAL A 306 4.40 3.35 -7.18
CA VAL A 306 4.14 3.77 -8.56
C VAL A 306 5.35 4.45 -9.20
N GLN A 307 6.06 5.30 -8.46
CA GLN A 307 7.22 6.03 -8.99
C GLN A 307 8.45 5.13 -9.19
N VAL A 308 8.63 4.12 -8.33
CA VAL A 308 9.69 3.10 -8.49
C VAL A 308 9.40 2.22 -9.70
N LEU A 309 8.17 1.69 -9.82
CA LEU A 309 7.81 0.78 -10.92
C LEU A 309 7.77 1.48 -12.29
N SER A 310 7.35 2.74 -12.36
CA SER A 310 7.33 3.50 -13.62
C SER A 310 8.64 4.20 -13.94
N ASP A 311 9.61 4.18 -13.01
CA ASP A 311 10.90 4.90 -13.07
C ASP A 311 10.76 6.39 -13.43
N CYS A 312 9.63 7.00 -13.09
CA CYS A 312 9.34 8.41 -13.37
C CYS A 312 8.51 9.07 -12.26
N GLY A 313 8.51 10.41 -12.26
CA GLY A 313 7.67 11.20 -11.36
C GLY A 313 6.19 11.13 -11.74
N ARG A 314 5.30 11.17 -10.75
CA ARG A 314 3.84 10.99 -10.91
C ARG A 314 3.02 12.14 -10.31
N LYS A 315 3.52 13.38 -10.44
CA LYS A 315 2.71 14.57 -10.10
C LYS A 315 1.48 14.75 -11.00
N ASP A 316 1.49 14.15 -12.20
CA ASP A 316 0.34 14.08 -13.09
C ASP A 316 -0.92 13.57 -12.36
N ILE A 317 -0.77 12.55 -11.53
CA ILE A 317 -1.86 11.99 -10.72
C ILE A 317 -2.45 13.04 -9.78
N MET A 318 -1.59 13.76 -9.03
CA MET A 318 -2.07 14.80 -8.11
C MET A 318 -2.71 15.98 -8.86
N ARG A 319 -2.09 16.41 -9.97
CA ARG A 319 -2.62 17.53 -10.79
C ARG A 319 -4.02 17.20 -11.28
N SER A 320 -4.24 16.01 -11.82
CA SER A 320 -5.56 15.61 -12.33
C SER A 320 -6.65 15.60 -11.25
N CYS A 321 -6.31 15.22 -10.02
CA CYS A 321 -7.24 15.30 -8.89
C CYS A 321 -7.53 16.76 -8.49
N LEU A 322 -6.48 17.59 -8.44
CA LEU A 322 -6.63 19.01 -8.08
C LEU A 322 -7.41 19.81 -9.15
N GLU A 323 -7.27 19.47 -10.42
CA GLU A 323 -8.04 20.07 -11.51
C GLU A 323 -9.55 19.84 -11.32
N ASP A 324 -9.94 18.60 -10.97
CA ASP A 324 -11.35 18.28 -10.69
C ASP A 324 -11.88 19.01 -9.44
N ILE A 325 -11.10 19.05 -8.36
CA ILE A 325 -11.46 19.76 -7.13
C ILE A 325 -11.58 21.27 -7.41
N ASN A 326 -10.59 21.86 -8.07
CA ASN A 326 -10.59 23.28 -8.43
C ASN A 326 -11.79 23.68 -9.29
N ALA A 327 -12.09 22.87 -10.31
CA ALA A 327 -13.23 23.11 -11.20
C ALA A 327 -14.57 23.06 -10.47
N ALA A 328 -14.69 22.17 -9.49
CA ALA A 328 -15.93 21.94 -8.78
C ALA A 328 -16.15 22.89 -7.59
N GLU A 329 -15.08 23.42 -6.98
CA GLU A 329 -15.14 24.28 -5.78
C GLU A 329 -14.76 25.74 -6.05
N GLY A 330 -14.31 26.07 -7.27
CA GLY A 330 -13.83 27.40 -7.60
C GLY A 330 -12.51 27.77 -6.91
N THR A 331 -11.73 26.75 -6.50
CA THR A 331 -10.41 26.93 -5.87
C THR A 331 -9.31 27.00 -6.91
N ASN A 332 -8.06 27.27 -6.49
CA ASN A 332 -6.90 27.37 -7.39
C ASN A 332 -5.67 26.70 -6.72
N TYR A 333 -5.83 25.45 -6.29
CA TYR A 333 -4.71 24.69 -5.77
C TYR A 333 -3.71 24.37 -6.87
N LYS A 334 -2.41 24.56 -6.60
CA LYS A 334 -1.30 24.30 -7.54
C LYS A 334 -0.18 23.52 -6.87
N LEU A 335 0.41 22.56 -7.59
CA LEU A 335 1.59 21.79 -7.20
C LEU A 335 2.89 22.48 -7.57
#